data_355da6742e534b7e0a6fc485af1be6c2
#
_entry.id   355da6742e534b7e0a6fc485af1be6c2
#
_cell.length_a   1.000
_cell.length_b   1.000
_cell.length_c   1.000
_cell.angle_alpha   90.00
_cell.angle_beta   90.00
_cell.angle_gamma   90.00
#
_symmetry.space_group_name_H-M   'P 1'
#
loop_
_entity.id
_entity.type
_entity.pdbx_description
1 polymer ?
#
loop_
_entity_poly.entity_id
_entity_poly.type
_entity_poly.pdbx_seq_one_letter_code
_entity_poly.pdbx_strand_id
1 'polypeptide(L)'
;MIKTFFFDRDGVLIKNYGYVFEPAKVKWLKGSISAIKYLNKKKIKVAVITNQSGIGRGYFTEKDLEKFHLFLNKNLKTYGAKIDDFFHCPYHPKAKIKKYRKKTNLRKPGNGMLLKAIKKYKINPNQCFMIGDEKKDFLSAKKTKIKFEYKKKYSLENQVKKIIEYL
;
A
#
# COMPACT_ATOMS: atom_id res chain seq x y z
N MET A 1 -17.12 -12.57 0.19
CA MET A 1 -16.91 -11.52 -0.82
C MET A 1 -15.89 -10.51 -0.31
N ILE A 2 -14.86 -10.17 -1.11
CA ILE A 2 -13.83 -9.18 -0.77
C ILE A 2 -14.40 -7.77 -0.87
N LYS A 3 -14.12 -6.95 0.15
CA LYS A 3 -14.56 -5.56 0.26
C LYS A 3 -13.41 -4.55 0.21
N THR A 4 -12.16 -5.01 0.47
CA THR A 4 -10.98 -4.15 0.49
C THR A 4 -9.76 -4.87 -0.06
N PHE A 5 -9.02 -4.21 -0.94
CA PHE A 5 -7.69 -4.58 -1.37
C PHE A 5 -6.65 -3.65 -0.74
N PHE A 6 -5.65 -4.27 -0.15
CA PHE A 6 -4.45 -3.60 0.34
C PHE A 6 -3.29 -3.84 -0.62
N PHE A 7 -2.53 -2.81 -0.92
CA PHE A 7 -1.32 -2.89 -1.74
C PHE A 7 -0.14 -2.30 -0.98
N ASP A 8 1.03 -2.92 -1.09
CA ASP A 8 2.25 -2.15 -0.90
C ASP A 8 2.37 -1.11 -2.02
N ARG A 9 3.08 -0.02 -1.78
CA ARG A 9 3.24 1.07 -2.73
C ARG A 9 4.40 0.80 -3.69
N ASP A 10 5.61 0.77 -3.13
CA ASP A 10 6.86 0.69 -3.88
C ASP A 10 7.13 -0.77 -4.29
N GLY A 11 7.26 -1.03 -5.58
CA GLY A 11 7.43 -2.39 -6.12
C GLY A 11 6.11 -3.10 -6.47
N VAL A 12 4.95 -2.55 -6.07
CA VAL A 12 3.62 -3.10 -6.39
C VAL A 12 2.80 -2.17 -7.27
N LEU A 13 2.59 -0.93 -6.84
CA LEU A 13 1.85 0.08 -7.59
C LEU A 13 2.76 0.96 -8.44
N ILE A 14 3.86 1.42 -7.87
CA ILE A 14 4.86 2.25 -8.54
C ILE A 14 6.24 1.60 -8.46
N LYS A 15 7.10 1.94 -9.42
CA LYS A 15 8.47 1.43 -9.45
C LYS A 15 9.24 1.89 -8.22
N ASN A 16 9.97 0.96 -7.60
CA ASN A 16 10.81 1.24 -6.44
C ASN A 16 12.21 1.68 -6.92
N TYR A 17 12.52 2.95 -6.70
CA TYR A 17 13.86 3.53 -6.91
C TYR A 17 14.58 3.82 -5.59
N GLY A 18 14.03 3.35 -4.45
CA GLY A 18 14.45 3.75 -3.12
C GLY A 18 13.92 5.14 -2.72
N TYR A 19 13.17 5.18 -1.63
CA TYR A 19 12.66 6.42 -1.02
C TYR A 19 11.94 7.38 -1.98
N VAL A 20 11.01 6.85 -2.80
CA VAL A 20 10.28 7.64 -3.80
C VAL A 20 9.24 8.53 -3.10
N PHE A 21 9.40 9.84 -3.25
CA PHE A 21 8.49 10.87 -2.72
C PHE A 21 8.35 12.10 -3.65
N GLU A 22 8.98 12.07 -4.81
CA GLU A 22 8.96 13.16 -5.80
C GLU A 22 8.04 12.79 -6.97
N PRO A 23 7.10 13.68 -7.37
CA PRO A 23 6.21 13.46 -8.51
C PRO A 23 6.91 13.07 -9.81
N ALA A 24 8.05 13.70 -10.11
CA ALA A 24 8.84 13.43 -11.32
C ALA A 24 9.40 12.00 -11.41
N LYS A 25 9.51 11.32 -10.27
CA LYS A 25 10.02 9.94 -10.19
C LYS A 25 8.91 8.88 -10.24
N VAL A 26 7.64 9.28 -10.37
CA VAL A 26 6.54 8.32 -10.41
C VAL A 26 6.53 7.57 -11.74
N LYS A 27 6.66 6.25 -11.64
CA LYS A 27 6.43 5.33 -12.75
C LYS A 27 5.47 4.25 -12.28
N TRP A 28 4.23 4.29 -12.75
CA TRP A 28 3.25 3.24 -12.48
C TRP A 28 3.70 1.91 -13.07
N LEU A 29 3.57 0.86 -12.30
CA LEU A 29 3.83 -0.49 -12.79
C LEU A 29 2.68 -0.97 -13.67
N LYS A 30 2.99 -1.92 -14.58
CA LYS A 30 2.04 -2.43 -15.57
C LYS A 30 0.75 -2.92 -14.92
N GLY A 31 -0.37 -2.32 -15.31
CA GLY A 31 -1.70 -2.66 -14.84
C GLY A 31 -2.08 -2.11 -13.46
N SER A 32 -1.25 -1.27 -12.81
CA SER A 32 -1.59 -0.71 -11.49
C SER A 32 -2.79 0.21 -11.54
N ILE A 33 -2.82 1.16 -12.47
CA ILE A 33 -3.95 2.10 -12.63
C ILE A 33 -5.21 1.33 -13.00
N SER A 34 -5.13 0.40 -13.95
CA SER A 34 -6.26 -0.41 -14.39
C SER A 34 -6.81 -1.32 -13.29
N ALA A 35 -5.92 -1.90 -12.45
CA ALA A 35 -6.32 -2.69 -11.30
C ALA A 35 -7.12 -1.87 -10.28
N ILE A 36 -6.63 -0.68 -9.94
CA ILE A 36 -7.31 0.24 -9.01
C ILE A 36 -8.67 0.63 -9.59
N LYS A 37 -8.71 1.05 -10.87
CA LYS A 37 -9.96 1.40 -11.55
C LYS A 37 -10.97 0.26 -11.56
N TYR A 38 -10.52 -0.97 -11.84
CA TYR A 38 -11.38 -2.17 -11.83
C TYR A 38 -11.99 -2.41 -10.44
N LEU A 39 -11.18 -2.34 -9.37
CA LEU A 39 -11.65 -2.48 -8.00
C LEU A 39 -12.65 -1.37 -7.62
N ASN A 40 -12.36 -0.12 -7.98
CA ASN A 40 -13.28 1.00 -7.74
C ASN A 40 -14.64 0.80 -8.43
N LYS A 41 -14.66 0.34 -9.69
CA LYS A 41 -15.90 0.01 -10.40
C LYS A 41 -16.72 -1.07 -9.70
N LYS A 42 -16.05 -2.02 -9.05
CA LYS A 42 -16.70 -3.07 -8.23
C LYS A 42 -17.04 -2.59 -6.80
N LYS A 43 -16.86 -1.31 -6.49
CA LYS A 43 -17.09 -0.72 -5.16
C LYS A 43 -16.24 -1.37 -4.06
N ILE A 44 -15.10 -1.95 -4.44
CA ILE A 44 -14.10 -2.50 -3.53
C ILE A 44 -13.14 -1.37 -3.15
N LYS A 45 -12.94 -1.17 -1.84
CA LYS A 45 -11.99 -0.17 -1.33
C LYS A 45 -10.56 -0.55 -1.68
N VAL A 46 -9.75 0.46 -1.96
CA VAL A 46 -8.32 0.33 -2.24
C VAL A 46 -7.54 1.14 -1.23
N ALA A 47 -6.64 0.50 -0.49
CA ALA A 47 -5.75 1.21 0.43
C ALA A 47 -4.29 0.77 0.27
N VAL A 48 -3.39 1.69 0.55
CA VAL A 48 -1.94 1.47 0.52
C VAL A 48 -1.42 1.24 1.94
N ILE A 49 -0.56 0.21 2.10
CA ILE A 49 0.10 -0.16 3.36
C ILE A 49 1.62 -0.11 3.13
N THR A 50 2.29 0.97 3.54
CA THR A 50 3.66 1.23 3.11
C THR A 50 4.61 1.63 4.23
N ASN A 51 5.80 1.00 4.30
CA ASN A 51 6.89 1.46 5.15
C ASN A 51 7.59 2.64 4.48
N GLN A 52 7.68 3.77 5.18
CA GLN A 52 8.28 5.02 4.68
C GLN A 52 9.39 5.53 5.62
N SER A 53 10.40 4.70 5.84
CA SER A 53 11.52 5.01 6.74
C SER A 53 12.42 6.17 6.26
N GLY A 54 12.27 6.62 5.02
CA GLY A 54 12.93 7.84 4.52
C GLY A 54 12.64 9.07 5.39
N ILE A 55 11.44 9.13 5.98
CA ILE A 55 11.07 10.18 6.95
C ILE A 55 12.01 10.10 8.18
N GLY A 56 12.12 8.93 8.80
CA GLY A 56 12.99 8.74 9.95
C GLY A 56 14.48 8.90 9.64
N ARG A 57 14.88 8.73 8.38
CA ARG A 57 16.24 8.97 7.89
C ARG A 57 16.52 10.44 7.56
N GLY A 58 15.47 11.29 7.50
CA GLY A 58 15.58 12.70 7.18
C GLY A 58 15.65 13.02 5.68
N TYR A 59 15.25 12.08 4.81
CA TYR A 59 15.27 12.30 3.35
C TYR A 59 14.08 13.14 2.88
N PHE A 60 12.95 13.05 3.57
CA PHE A 60 11.73 13.84 3.35
C PHE A 60 10.87 13.84 4.62
N THR A 61 9.93 14.74 4.71
CA THR A 61 9.04 14.90 5.86
C THR A 61 7.72 14.14 5.69
N GLU A 62 6.93 14.00 6.76
CA GLU A 62 5.56 13.48 6.65
C GLU A 62 4.69 14.36 5.75
N LYS A 63 4.90 15.68 5.78
CA LYS A 63 4.20 16.63 4.90
C LYS A 63 4.55 16.43 3.43
N ASP A 64 5.81 16.12 3.11
CA ASP A 64 6.22 15.79 1.73
C ASP A 64 5.56 14.48 1.26
N LEU A 65 5.50 13.48 2.13
CA LEU A 65 4.81 12.22 1.82
C LEU A 65 3.32 12.43 1.59
N GLU A 66 2.66 13.24 2.41
CA GLU A 66 1.24 13.58 2.25
C GLU A 66 0.98 14.25 0.90
N LYS A 67 1.77 15.27 0.54
CA LYS A 67 1.72 15.91 -0.77
C LYS A 67 1.92 14.92 -1.91
N PHE A 68 2.87 14.00 -1.75
CA PHE A 68 3.13 12.97 -2.73
C PHE A 68 1.95 12.00 -2.90
N HIS A 69 1.32 11.57 -1.82
CA HIS A 69 0.12 10.73 -1.87
C HIS A 69 -1.08 11.45 -2.51
N LEU A 70 -1.26 12.75 -2.22
CA LEU A 70 -2.25 13.59 -2.90
C LEU A 70 -1.98 13.69 -4.41
N PHE A 71 -0.71 13.85 -4.80
CA PHE A 71 -0.31 13.84 -6.21
C PHE A 71 -0.66 12.50 -6.89
N LEU A 72 -0.38 11.35 -6.25
CA LEU A 72 -0.74 10.04 -6.79
C LEU A 72 -2.24 9.93 -7.05
N ASN A 73 -3.07 10.38 -6.10
CA ASN A 73 -4.52 10.37 -6.26
C ASN A 73 -5.02 11.37 -7.32
N LYS A 74 -4.39 12.54 -7.42
CA LYS A 74 -4.70 13.49 -8.50
C LYS A 74 -4.42 12.89 -9.87
N ASN A 75 -3.28 12.20 -10.02
CA ASN A 75 -2.95 11.51 -11.25
C ASN A 75 -3.92 10.34 -11.53
N LEU A 76 -4.26 9.51 -10.54
CA LEU A 76 -5.23 8.42 -10.70
C LEU A 76 -6.62 8.94 -11.12
N LYS A 77 -7.03 10.10 -10.62
CA LYS A 77 -8.33 10.70 -10.96
C LYS A 77 -8.46 10.98 -12.45
N THR A 78 -7.38 11.32 -13.16
CA THR A 78 -7.40 11.52 -14.63
C THR A 78 -7.75 10.26 -15.40
N TYR A 79 -7.56 9.08 -14.76
CA TYR A 79 -7.92 7.76 -15.32
C TYR A 79 -9.23 7.21 -14.76
N GLY A 80 -9.93 7.97 -13.92
CA GLY A 80 -11.14 7.51 -13.23
C GLY A 80 -10.87 6.45 -12.16
N ALA A 81 -9.73 6.56 -11.48
CA ALA A 81 -9.30 5.67 -10.42
C ALA A 81 -8.95 6.46 -9.14
N LYS A 82 -8.99 5.80 -7.97
CA LYS A 82 -8.60 6.41 -6.70
C LYS A 82 -8.11 5.37 -5.70
N ILE A 83 -7.20 5.76 -4.85
CA ILE A 83 -6.86 5.07 -3.61
C ILE A 83 -7.65 5.73 -2.48
N ASP A 84 -8.40 4.94 -1.70
CA ASP A 84 -9.25 5.46 -0.63
C ASP A 84 -8.44 5.96 0.56
N ASP A 85 -7.35 5.26 0.93
CA ASP A 85 -6.47 5.66 2.03
C ASP A 85 -5.02 5.22 1.83
N PHE A 86 -4.11 5.96 2.45
CA PHE A 86 -2.69 5.63 2.58
C PHE A 86 -2.34 5.45 4.06
N PHE A 87 -1.92 4.26 4.44
CA PHE A 87 -1.38 3.98 5.76
C PHE A 87 0.13 3.82 5.63
N HIS A 88 0.88 4.66 6.33
CA HIS A 88 2.33 4.63 6.28
C HIS A 88 2.97 4.51 7.67
N CYS A 89 4.19 4.01 7.70
CA CYS A 89 5.01 3.94 8.90
C CYS A 89 6.34 4.69 8.69
N PRO A 90 6.57 5.82 9.38
CA PRO A 90 7.81 6.59 9.30
C PRO A 90 8.93 6.02 10.17
N TYR A 91 8.60 5.09 11.08
CA TYR A 91 9.51 4.61 12.11
C TYR A 91 10.49 3.56 11.61
N HIS A 92 11.70 3.60 12.15
CA HIS A 92 12.73 2.59 11.97
C HIS A 92 13.62 2.52 13.22
N PRO A 93 14.05 1.31 13.68
CA PRO A 93 14.92 1.19 14.86
C PRO A 93 16.24 1.96 14.76
N LYS A 94 16.74 2.13 13.52
CA LYS A 94 17.97 2.89 13.20
C LYS A 94 17.67 4.24 12.54
N ALA A 95 16.53 4.87 12.82
CA ALA A 95 16.19 6.17 12.26
C ALA A 95 17.19 7.24 12.77
N LYS A 96 17.56 8.16 11.88
CA LYS A 96 18.47 9.28 12.18
C LYS A 96 17.78 10.30 13.10
N ILE A 97 16.51 10.58 12.80
CA ILE A 97 15.70 11.52 13.58
C ILE A 97 15.15 10.79 14.81
N LYS A 98 15.52 11.29 16.01
CA LYS A 98 15.24 10.66 17.31
C LYS A 98 13.76 10.28 17.51
N LYS A 99 12.82 11.17 17.19
CA LYS A 99 11.37 10.92 17.34
C LYS A 99 10.84 9.73 16.53
N TYR A 100 11.52 9.37 15.43
CA TYR A 100 11.18 8.23 14.58
C TYR A 100 12.01 6.97 14.87
N ARG A 101 12.97 7.07 15.78
CA ARG A 101 13.85 5.95 16.16
C ARG A 101 13.17 5.09 17.20
N LYS A 102 12.34 4.16 16.72
CA LYS A 102 11.72 3.16 17.59
C LYS A 102 11.33 1.90 16.84
N LYS A 103 11.28 0.79 17.58
CA LYS A 103 10.65 -0.46 17.16
C LYS A 103 9.14 -0.33 17.37
N THR A 104 8.32 -0.68 16.38
CA THR A 104 6.87 -0.51 16.45
C THR A 104 6.16 -1.55 15.60
N ASN A 105 4.96 -1.97 16.06
CA ASN A 105 4.09 -2.87 15.29
C ASN A 105 3.49 -2.21 14.02
N LEU A 106 3.55 -0.88 13.90
CA LEU A 106 3.13 -0.21 12.65
C LEU A 106 4.00 -0.59 11.47
N ARG A 107 5.32 -0.81 11.70
CA ARG A 107 6.25 -1.16 10.63
C ARG A 107 6.08 -2.63 10.23
N LYS A 108 5.79 -2.90 8.93
CA LYS A 108 5.85 -4.25 8.38
C LYS A 108 7.24 -4.86 8.65
N PRO A 109 7.35 -6.10 9.16
CA PRO A 109 6.37 -7.17 9.24
C PRO A 109 5.38 -7.10 10.43
N GLY A 110 5.32 -6.00 11.17
CA GLY A 110 4.21 -5.73 12.08
C GLY A 110 2.90 -5.51 11.32
N ASN A 111 1.77 -5.70 11.97
CA ASN A 111 0.45 -5.61 11.33
C ASN A 111 -0.35 -4.36 11.76
N GLY A 112 0.27 -3.43 12.47
CA GLY A 112 -0.43 -2.27 13.03
C GLY A 112 -1.13 -1.38 12.00
N MET A 113 -0.56 -1.21 10.79
CA MET A 113 -1.21 -0.44 9.73
C MET A 113 -2.47 -1.16 9.21
N LEU A 114 -2.42 -2.48 9.03
CA LEU A 114 -3.57 -3.29 8.61
C LEU A 114 -4.68 -3.27 9.67
N LEU A 115 -4.32 -3.39 10.96
CA LEU A 115 -5.29 -3.29 12.06
C LEU A 115 -5.97 -1.91 12.10
N LYS A 116 -5.22 -0.82 11.87
CA LYS A 116 -5.79 0.52 11.76
C LYS A 116 -6.79 0.62 10.60
N ALA A 117 -6.45 0.06 9.44
CA ALA A 117 -7.33 0.06 8.27
C ALA A 117 -8.61 -0.75 8.51
N ILE A 118 -8.49 -1.95 9.07
CA ILE A 118 -9.64 -2.82 9.44
C ILE A 118 -10.57 -2.10 10.40
N LYS A 119 -10.02 -1.47 11.46
CA LYS A 119 -10.80 -0.69 12.42
C LYS A 119 -11.50 0.49 11.75
N LYS A 120 -10.77 1.26 10.91
CA LYS A 120 -11.32 2.41 10.19
C LYS A 120 -12.49 2.02 9.28
N TYR A 121 -12.34 0.92 8.55
CA TYR A 121 -13.36 0.46 7.60
C TYR A 121 -14.44 -0.40 8.21
N LYS A 122 -14.31 -0.79 9.48
CA LYS A 122 -15.25 -1.68 10.21
C LYS A 122 -15.52 -2.97 9.42
N ILE A 123 -14.44 -3.63 8.96
CA ILE A 123 -14.49 -4.85 8.14
C ILE A 123 -13.77 -6.02 8.81
N ASN A 124 -14.10 -7.24 8.39
CA ASN A 124 -13.40 -8.44 8.85
C ASN A 124 -12.17 -8.75 7.98
N PRO A 125 -11.10 -9.33 8.55
CA PRO A 125 -9.90 -9.73 7.78
C PRO A 125 -10.20 -10.63 6.58
N ASN A 126 -11.18 -11.55 6.69
CA ASN A 126 -11.58 -12.45 5.60
C ASN A 126 -12.26 -11.73 4.41
N GLN A 127 -12.65 -10.47 4.59
CA GLN A 127 -13.17 -9.59 3.53
C GLN A 127 -12.06 -8.74 2.89
N CYS A 128 -10.81 -9.02 3.24
CA CYS A 128 -9.64 -8.29 2.78
C CYS A 128 -8.71 -9.18 1.98
N PHE A 129 -8.02 -8.57 1.03
CA PHE A 129 -6.93 -9.19 0.29
C PHE A 129 -5.74 -8.23 0.24
N MET A 130 -4.51 -8.75 0.32
CA MET A 130 -3.30 -7.94 0.21
C MET A 130 -2.39 -8.47 -0.90
N ILE A 131 -1.84 -7.56 -1.69
CA ILE A 131 -0.76 -7.83 -2.64
C ILE A 131 0.46 -7.01 -2.21
N GLY A 132 1.58 -7.71 -2.03
CA GLY A 132 2.88 -7.14 -1.70
C GLY A 132 3.99 -7.81 -2.52
N ASP A 133 5.21 -7.32 -2.46
CA ASP A 133 6.35 -7.87 -3.19
C ASP A 133 7.43 -8.44 -2.28
N GLU A 134 7.36 -8.18 -0.98
CA GLU A 134 8.36 -8.62 -0.02
C GLU A 134 7.79 -9.53 1.09
N LYS A 135 8.67 -10.35 1.70
CA LYS A 135 8.32 -11.22 2.84
C LYS A 135 7.68 -10.47 4.01
N LYS A 136 8.07 -9.22 4.26
CA LYS A 136 7.47 -8.40 5.32
C LYS A 136 5.98 -8.10 5.08
N ASP A 137 5.54 -8.01 3.83
CA ASP A 137 4.14 -7.82 3.45
C ASP A 137 3.32 -9.07 3.77
N PHE A 138 3.82 -10.22 3.33
CA PHE A 138 3.24 -11.53 3.64
C PHE A 138 3.09 -11.74 5.16
N LEU A 139 4.15 -11.49 5.93
CA LEU A 139 4.12 -11.68 7.38
C LEU A 139 3.12 -10.74 8.07
N SER A 140 3.00 -9.49 7.59
CA SER A 140 2.01 -8.53 8.09
C SER A 140 0.58 -9.01 7.80
N ALA A 141 0.30 -9.46 6.59
CA ALA A 141 -1.00 -10.01 6.20
C ALA A 141 -1.34 -11.30 6.99
N LYS A 142 -0.37 -12.22 7.12
CA LYS A 142 -0.53 -13.47 7.89
C LYS A 142 -0.92 -13.21 9.34
N LYS A 143 -0.23 -12.28 10.02
CA LYS A 143 -0.55 -11.87 11.42
C LYS A 143 -1.95 -11.29 11.55
N THR A 144 -2.51 -10.73 10.49
CA THR A 144 -3.85 -10.13 10.48
C THR A 144 -4.90 -11.10 9.93
N LYS A 145 -4.51 -12.31 9.52
CA LYS A 145 -5.38 -13.32 8.88
C LYS A 145 -6.02 -12.82 7.57
N ILE A 146 -5.32 -11.93 6.85
CA ILE A 146 -5.72 -11.42 5.54
C ILE A 146 -5.15 -12.35 4.46
N LYS A 147 -5.96 -12.67 3.44
CA LYS A 147 -5.50 -13.38 2.24
C LYS A 147 -4.42 -12.58 1.53
N PHE A 148 -3.36 -13.24 1.06
CA PHE A 148 -2.18 -12.59 0.49
C PHE A 148 -1.71 -13.29 -0.78
N GLU A 149 -1.26 -12.50 -1.75
CA GLU A 149 -0.41 -12.96 -2.84
C GLU A 149 0.79 -12.03 -3.07
N TYR A 150 1.90 -12.62 -3.50
CA TYR A 150 3.02 -11.84 -4.01
C TYR A 150 2.66 -11.23 -5.37
N LYS A 151 3.11 -9.99 -5.61
CA LYS A 151 3.02 -9.34 -6.92
C LYS A 151 3.65 -10.23 -7.99
N LYS A 152 2.86 -10.57 -9.00
CA LYS A 152 3.31 -11.40 -10.13
C LYS A 152 4.06 -10.56 -11.18
N LYS A 153 4.83 -11.23 -12.03
CA LYS A 153 5.58 -10.56 -13.13
C LYS A 153 4.66 -9.95 -14.21
N TYR A 154 3.46 -10.48 -14.37
CA TYR A 154 2.48 -9.97 -15.32
C TYR A 154 1.67 -8.78 -14.75
N SER A 155 0.75 -8.25 -15.56
CA SER A 155 -0.07 -7.09 -15.21
C SER A 155 -0.79 -7.26 -13.86
N LEU A 156 -0.74 -6.23 -13.01
CA LEU A 156 -1.44 -6.22 -11.73
C LEU A 156 -2.96 -6.32 -11.92
N GLU A 157 -3.50 -5.72 -12.99
CA GLU A 157 -4.93 -5.84 -13.34
C GLU A 157 -5.34 -7.30 -13.54
N ASN A 158 -4.55 -8.05 -14.32
CA ASN A 158 -4.84 -9.46 -14.58
C ASN A 158 -4.76 -10.30 -13.30
N GLN A 159 -3.80 -9.99 -12.42
CA GLN A 159 -3.70 -10.64 -11.11
C GLN A 159 -4.93 -10.36 -10.26
N VAL A 160 -5.35 -9.11 -10.16
CA VAL A 160 -6.52 -8.71 -9.36
C VAL A 160 -7.79 -9.33 -9.92
N LYS A 161 -7.98 -9.34 -11.24
CA LYS A 161 -9.15 -9.98 -11.88
C LYS A 161 -9.25 -11.46 -11.54
N LYS A 162 -8.14 -12.21 -11.69
CA LYS A 162 -8.09 -13.62 -11.31
C LYS A 162 -8.45 -13.84 -9.84
N ILE A 163 -7.89 -13.06 -8.93
CA ILE A 163 -8.21 -13.16 -7.51
C ILE A 163 -9.71 -12.95 -7.25
N ILE A 164 -10.32 -11.97 -7.89
CA ILE A 164 -11.76 -11.68 -7.72
C ILE A 164 -12.64 -12.77 -8.33
N GLU A 165 -12.22 -13.41 -9.42
CA GLU A 165 -12.95 -14.50 -10.07
C GLU A 165 -12.96 -15.80 -9.26
N TYR A 166 -11.89 -16.05 -8.48
CA TYR A 166 -11.73 -17.28 -7.69
C TYR A 166 -12.15 -17.14 -6.21
N LEU A 167 -12.68 -15.98 -5.76
CA LEU A 167 -13.07 -15.69 -4.37
C LEU A 167 -14.54 -15.35 -4.22
#